data_898e6d1ed2c37e86154ee0c9e707250e
#
_entry.id   898e6d1ed2c37e86154ee0c9e707250e
#
_cell.length_a   1.000
_cell.length_b   1.000
_cell.length_c   1.000
_cell.angle_alpha   90.00
_cell.angle_beta   90.00
_cell.angle_gamma   90.00
#
_symmetry.space_group_name_H-M   'P 1'
#
loop_
_entity.id
_entity.type
_entity.pdbx_description
1 polymer ?
#
loop_
_entity_poly.entity_id
_entity_poly.type
_entity_poly.pdbx_seq_one_letter_code
_entity_poly.pdbx_strand_id
1 'polypeptide(L)'
;EELAAKIEETLALGGTQILLQGGLHPGLRLSYYEEMLEFIKDRFPIHIHGLSPPEIIHLARTERLGLETVLKRLQQSGLDSIPGGGAEILADEIRSKISPNKCSSAEWLEVMECAHRLGMKTTATMMFGHIETIEHRLEHLLKLRELQDRTGGFTAFIPWTFQPDNTALKTKPATAMDYLRTLAMSRLVMDNIQNLQVSWVTMGSGVAQVALQFGANDFGSSMIEENVVAAAGVNHRLSVEDIQRIITDAGYEARQRNMSYEFIEGQRA
;
A
#
# COMPACT_ATOMS: atom_id res chain seq x y z
N GLU A 1 17.84 -17.64 -3.87
CA GLU A 1 17.77 -17.89 -5.34
C GLU A 1 16.41 -17.52 -5.91
N GLU A 2 15.30 -18.02 -5.35
CA GLU A 2 13.94 -17.73 -5.85
C GLU A 2 13.62 -16.22 -5.87
N LEU A 3 13.91 -15.49 -4.79
CA LEU A 3 13.69 -14.05 -4.71
C LEU A 3 14.49 -13.29 -5.80
N ALA A 4 15.73 -13.70 -6.04
CA ALA A 4 16.56 -13.09 -7.08
C ALA A 4 15.95 -13.26 -8.47
N ALA A 5 15.50 -14.48 -8.79
CA ALA A 5 14.86 -14.77 -10.09
C ALA A 5 13.59 -13.94 -10.31
N LYS A 6 12.74 -13.76 -9.28
CA LYS A 6 11.55 -12.91 -9.34
C LYS A 6 11.89 -11.43 -9.54
N ILE A 7 12.96 -10.95 -8.93
CA ILE A 7 13.43 -9.57 -9.13
C ILE A 7 13.98 -9.38 -10.55
N GLU A 8 14.75 -10.35 -11.06
CA GLU A 8 15.26 -10.34 -12.44
C GLU A 8 14.12 -10.31 -13.47
N GLU A 9 13.09 -11.13 -13.27
CA GLU A 9 11.88 -11.11 -14.10
C GLU A 9 11.17 -9.75 -14.02
N THR A 10 11.03 -9.18 -12.83
CA THR A 10 10.42 -7.86 -12.62
C THR A 10 11.18 -6.78 -13.40
N LEU A 11 12.50 -6.77 -13.30
CA LEU A 11 13.35 -5.80 -14.01
C LEU A 11 13.28 -6.01 -15.53
N ALA A 12 13.27 -7.25 -16.01
CA ALA A 12 13.15 -7.58 -17.43
C ALA A 12 11.80 -7.10 -18.03
N LEU A 13 10.75 -7.05 -17.23
CA LEU A 13 9.43 -6.52 -17.60
C LEU A 13 9.30 -4.99 -17.40
N GLY A 14 10.40 -4.30 -17.07
CA GLY A 14 10.40 -2.85 -16.87
C GLY A 14 9.86 -2.40 -15.51
N GLY A 15 9.74 -3.32 -14.55
CA GLY A 15 9.35 -3.00 -13.18
C GLY A 15 10.42 -2.18 -12.46
N THR A 16 10.01 -1.23 -11.65
CA THR A 16 10.90 -0.29 -10.96
C THR A 16 10.99 -0.52 -9.46
N GLN A 17 10.09 -1.35 -8.94
CA GLN A 17 9.94 -1.59 -7.50
C GLN A 17 9.43 -3.00 -7.21
N ILE A 18 9.69 -3.43 -5.98
CA ILE A 18 9.06 -4.62 -5.40
C ILE A 18 8.31 -4.22 -4.13
N LEU A 19 7.18 -4.90 -3.87
CA LEU A 19 6.45 -4.82 -2.62
C LEU A 19 6.75 -6.06 -1.78
N LEU A 20 7.45 -5.88 -0.66
CA LEU A 20 7.81 -6.95 0.27
C LEU A 20 6.98 -6.88 1.54
N GLN A 21 6.05 -7.81 1.71
CA GLN A 21 5.27 -8.00 2.92
C GLN A 21 5.19 -9.49 3.23
N GLY A 22 5.60 -9.91 4.43
CA GLY A 22 5.71 -11.32 4.80
C GLY A 22 4.88 -11.73 6.01
N GLY A 23 4.26 -10.79 6.71
CA GLY A 23 3.51 -11.04 7.94
C GLY A 23 4.39 -11.18 9.18
N LEU A 24 3.77 -11.63 10.30
CA LEU A 24 4.39 -11.64 11.63
C LEU A 24 5.01 -13.00 11.95
N HIS A 25 6.17 -13.31 11.37
CA HIS A 25 6.84 -14.59 11.61
C HIS A 25 7.58 -14.59 12.96
N PRO A 26 7.26 -15.50 13.91
CA PRO A 26 7.80 -15.45 15.28
C PRO A 26 9.28 -15.79 15.38
N GLY A 27 9.86 -16.48 14.41
CA GLY A 27 11.24 -16.93 14.39
C GLY A 27 12.19 -16.07 13.57
N LEU A 28 11.70 -15.13 12.77
CA LEU A 28 12.57 -14.25 11.98
C LEU A 28 12.96 -13.01 12.79
N ARG A 29 14.25 -12.76 12.83
CA ARG A 29 14.86 -11.64 13.55
C ARG A 29 15.14 -10.46 12.61
N LEU A 30 15.41 -9.29 13.18
CA LEU A 30 15.74 -8.10 12.42
C LEU A 30 16.94 -8.35 11.48
N SER A 31 17.96 -9.08 11.92
CA SER A 31 19.13 -9.44 11.11
C SER A 31 18.77 -10.19 9.82
N TYR A 32 17.75 -11.04 9.83
CA TYR A 32 17.28 -11.70 8.62
C TYR A 32 16.78 -10.72 7.58
N TYR A 33 16.03 -9.71 8.01
CA TYR A 33 15.51 -8.68 7.11
C TYR A 33 16.62 -7.76 6.60
N GLU A 34 17.58 -7.43 7.46
CA GLU A 34 18.77 -6.67 7.07
C GLU A 34 19.57 -7.40 5.98
N GLU A 35 19.92 -8.65 6.21
CA GLU A 35 20.63 -9.49 5.24
C GLU A 35 19.87 -9.62 3.91
N MET A 36 18.54 -9.76 3.98
CA MET A 36 17.69 -9.84 2.78
C MET A 36 17.69 -8.53 2.00
N LEU A 37 17.56 -7.39 2.67
CA LEU A 37 17.56 -6.07 2.05
C LEU A 37 18.92 -5.76 1.41
N GLU A 38 20.00 -5.99 2.12
CA GLU A 38 21.39 -5.85 1.63
C GLU A 38 21.63 -6.76 0.42
N PHE A 39 21.21 -8.01 0.49
CA PHE A 39 21.31 -8.95 -0.62
C PHE A 39 20.63 -8.41 -1.90
N ILE A 40 19.45 -7.78 -1.76
CA ILE A 40 18.73 -7.21 -2.89
C ILE A 40 19.47 -5.98 -3.42
N LYS A 41 19.85 -5.06 -2.55
CA LYS A 41 20.50 -3.79 -2.94
C LYS A 41 21.86 -3.99 -3.58
N ASP A 42 22.62 -4.98 -3.14
CA ASP A 42 23.93 -5.29 -3.71
C ASP A 42 23.86 -5.83 -5.13
N ARG A 43 22.71 -6.40 -5.52
CA ARG A 43 22.55 -7.09 -6.81
C ARG A 43 21.63 -6.40 -7.79
N PHE A 44 20.65 -5.63 -7.30
CA PHE A 44 19.55 -5.14 -8.14
C PHE A 44 19.29 -3.65 -7.92
N PRO A 45 19.25 -2.84 -9.00
CA PRO A 45 18.87 -1.44 -8.93
C PRO A 45 17.33 -1.32 -8.86
N ILE A 46 16.73 -1.83 -7.78
CA ILE A 46 15.28 -1.84 -7.61
C ILE A 46 14.88 -1.14 -6.31
N HIS A 47 13.74 -0.43 -6.33
CA HIS A 47 13.18 0.20 -5.14
C HIS A 47 12.46 -0.84 -4.28
N ILE A 48 12.79 -0.87 -2.99
CA ILE A 48 12.17 -1.77 -2.02
C ILE A 48 11.12 -1.01 -1.22
N HIS A 49 9.85 -1.28 -1.51
CA HIS A 49 8.70 -0.83 -0.75
C HIS A 49 8.27 -1.98 0.15
N GLY A 50 8.62 -1.95 1.44
CA GLY A 50 8.50 -3.16 2.24
C GLY A 50 8.19 -2.93 3.70
N LEU A 51 7.82 -4.01 4.37
CA LEU A 51 7.56 -4.10 5.80
C LEU A 51 6.47 -3.13 6.29
N SER A 52 5.27 -3.63 6.47
CA SER A 52 4.15 -2.86 7.02
C SER A 52 4.38 -2.44 8.48
N PRO A 53 3.71 -1.41 8.99
CA PRO A 53 3.80 -1.01 10.40
C PRO A 53 3.60 -2.15 11.41
N PRO A 54 2.63 -3.08 11.25
CA PRO A 54 2.55 -4.26 12.13
C PRO A 54 3.82 -5.12 12.15
N GLU A 55 4.49 -5.30 11.01
CA GLU A 55 5.75 -6.06 10.93
C GLU A 55 6.87 -5.32 11.65
N ILE A 56 6.98 -4.02 11.48
CA ILE A 56 7.99 -3.17 12.14
C ILE A 56 7.78 -3.16 13.66
N ILE A 57 6.54 -3.03 14.14
CA ILE A 57 6.20 -3.14 15.58
C ILE A 57 6.55 -4.53 16.10
N HIS A 58 6.26 -5.59 15.35
CA HIS A 58 6.60 -6.95 15.72
C HIS A 58 8.12 -7.11 15.91
N LEU A 59 8.92 -6.61 14.98
CA LEU A 59 10.38 -6.63 15.05
C LEU A 59 10.88 -5.82 16.26
N ALA A 60 10.36 -4.61 16.48
CA ALA A 60 10.74 -3.79 17.63
C ALA A 60 10.49 -4.51 18.97
N ARG A 61 9.34 -5.17 19.12
CA ARG A 61 8.98 -5.95 20.30
C ARG A 61 9.84 -7.20 20.45
N THR A 62 10.08 -7.93 19.36
CA THR A 62 10.87 -9.18 19.35
C THR A 62 12.33 -8.92 19.69
N GLU A 63 12.91 -7.83 19.18
CA GLU A 63 14.30 -7.42 19.43
C GLU A 63 14.46 -6.60 20.71
N ARG A 64 13.37 -6.16 21.33
CA ARG A 64 13.37 -5.22 22.47
C ARG A 64 14.12 -3.93 22.15
N LEU A 65 13.95 -3.43 20.94
CA LEU A 65 14.56 -2.20 20.44
C LEU A 65 13.49 -1.09 20.32
N GLY A 66 13.94 0.15 20.43
CA GLY A 66 13.09 1.31 20.09
C GLY A 66 12.78 1.34 18.61
N LEU A 67 11.58 1.82 18.28
CA LEU A 67 11.05 1.90 16.92
C LEU A 67 12.00 2.63 15.95
N GLU A 68 12.54 3.77 16.37
CA GLU A 68 13.49 4.56 15.58
C GLU A 68 14.77 3.77 15.25
N THR A 69 15.27 2.96 16.19
CA THR A 69 16.44 2.12 15.98
C THR A 69 16.17 1.06 14.92
N VAL A 70 15.01 0.40 14.99
CA VAL A 70 14.61 -0.61 13.99
C VAL A 70 14.50 0.01 12.61
N LEU A 71 13.80 1.15 12.49
CA LEU A 71 13.62 1.85 11.21
C LEU A 71 14.95 2.31 10.62
N LYS A 72 15.85 2.89 11.43
CA LYS A 72 17.21 3.29 10.97
C LYS A 72 18.01 2.12 10.44
N ARG A 73 17.98 0.98 11.13
CA ARG A 73 18.69 -0.23 10.71
C ARG A 73 18.15 -0.76 9.39
N LEU A 74 16.82 -0.88 9.26
CA LEU A 74 16.17 -1.30 8.01
C LEU A 74 16.48 -0.35 6.84
N GLN A 75 16.44 0.97 7.08
CA GLN A 75 16.79 1.97 6.09
C GLN A 75 18.26 1.86 5.66
N GLN A 76 19.17 1.66 6.60
CA GLN A 76 20.62 1.48 6.32
C GLN A 76 20.89 0.21 5.50
N SER A 77 20.13 -0.84 5.73
CA SER A 77 20.22 -2.10 4.97
C SER A 77 19.51 -2.03 3.60
N GLY A 78 18.81 -0.93 3.28
CA GLY A 78 18.26 -0.70 1.94
C GLY A 78 16.75 -0.68 1.82
N LEU A 79 15.99 -0.59 2.92
CA LEU A 79 14.55 -0.34 2.85
C LEU A 79 14.32 1.11 2.39
N ASP A 80 13.73 1.28 1.20
CA ASP A 80 13.54 2.62 0.61
C ASP A 80 12.28 3.32 1.09
N SER A 81 11.17 2.58 1.27
CA SER A 81 9.87 3.14 1.66
C SER A 81 8.97 2.08 2.33
N ILE A 82 7.93 2.53 3.01
CA ILE A 82 7.05 1.66 3.79
C ILE A 82 5.62 1.73 3.25
N PRO A 83 4.99 0.56 2.93
CA PRO A 83 3.60 0.50 2.50
C PRO A 83 2.63 0.77 3.66
N GLY A 84 1.46 1.31 3.33
CA GLY A 84 0.35 1.51 4.26
C GLY A 84 -0.32 0.24 4.75
N GLY A 85 0.26 -0.91 4.47
CA GLY A 85 -0.28 -2.22 4.82
C GLY A 85 -0.59 -2.36 6.31
N GLY A 86 -1.56 -3.20 6.63
CA GLY A 86 -1.99 -3.41 8.00
C GLY A 86 -2.72 -2.23 8.65
N ALA A 87 -2.98 -1.12 7.94
CA ALA A 87 -3.85 -0.06 8.43
C ALA A 87 -5.28 -0.55 8.62
N GLU A 88 -5.76 -1.36 7.71
CA GLU A 88 -7.15 -1.81 7.59
C GLU A 88 -8.10 -0.61 7.74
N ILE A 89 -8.57 -0.37 8.94
CA ILE A 89 -9.24 0.86 9.35
C ILE A 89 -8.65 1.37 10.66
N LEU A 90 -8.33 2.67 10.75
CA LEU A 90 -7.70 3.29 11.92
C LEU A 90 -8.75 3.76 12.96
N ALA A 91 -9.87 3.07 13.04
CA ALA A 91 -10.88 3.19 14.09
C ALA A 91 -10.78 1.94 14.98
N ASP A 92 -10.21 2.07 16.18
CA ASP A 92 -9.82 0.92 17.02
C ASP A 92 -11.01 0.09 17.47
N GLU A 93 -12.22 0.67 17.56
CA GLU A 93 -13.46 -0.07 17.84
C GLU A 93 -13.71 -1.18 16.79
N ILE A 94 -13.48 -0.87 15.52
CA ILE A 94 -13.66 -1.80 14.41
C ILE A 94 -12.41 -2.65 14.21
N ARG A 95 -11.23 -2.00 14.25
CA ARG A 95 -9.92 -2.62 14.05
C ARG A 95 -9.70 -3.82 14.96
N SER A 96 -10.05 -3.70 16.24
CA SER A 96 -9.94 -4.79 17.22
C SER A 96 -10.82 -6.01 16.90
N LYS A 97 -11.91 -5.81 16.16
CA LYS A 97 -12.82 -6.89 15.73
C LYS A 97 -12.32 -7.60 14.46
N ILE A 98 -11.75 -6.85 13.49
CA ILE A 98 -11.37 -7.40 12.19
C ILE A 98 -9.89 -7.83 12.12
N SER A 99 -9.04 -7.28 12.97
CA SER A 99 -7.60 -7.51 12.98
C SER A 99 -7.01 -7.49 14.40
N PRO A 100 -7.48 -8.35 15.31
CA PRO A 100 -7.15 -8.29 16.74
C PRO A 100 -5.66 -8.51 17.04
N ASN A 101 -4.93 -9.16 16.12
CA ASN A 101 -3.51 -9.48 16.29
C ASN A 101 -2.57 -8.40 15.68
N LYS A 102 -3.12 -7.36 15.05
CA LYS A 102 -2.32 -6.25 14.49
C LYS A 102 -2.16 -5.13 15.53
N CYS A 103 -1.16 -4.29 15.32
CA CYS A 103 -0.92 -3.12 16.18
C CYS A 103 -2.14 -2.17 16.20
N SER A 104 -2.27 -1.35 17.24
CA SER A 104 -3.32 -0.33 17.37
C SER A 104 -3.18 0.76 16.28
N SER A 105 -4.22 1.59 16.12
CA SER A 105 -4.17 2.74 15.22
C SER A 105 -3.07 3.72 15.62
N ALA A 106 -2.89 3.95 16.93
CA ALA A 106 -1.86 4.82 17.45
C ALA A 106 -0.45 4.32 17.12
N GLU A 107 -0.18 3.02 17.33
CA GLU A 107 1.10 2.41 16.99
C GLU A 107 1.38 2.43 15.48
N TRP A 108 0.35 2.19 14.65
CA TRP A 108 0.48 2.28 13.21
C TRP A 108 0.91 3.71 12.77
N LEU A 109 0.24 4.73 13.31
CA LEU A 109 0.57 6.14 13.03
C LEU A 109 1.95 6.52 13.56
N GLU A 110 2.35 6.01 14.73
CA GLU A 110 3.68 6.24 15.31
C GLU A 110 4.81 5.70 14.40
N VAL A 111 4.63 4.51 13.80
CA VAL A 111 5.58 3.97 12.83
C VAL A 111 5.72 4.91 11.63
N MET A 112 4.61 5.35 11.05
CA MET A 112 4.62 6.25 9.89
C MET A 112 5.26 7.60 10.24
N GLU A 113 4.89 8.18 11.37
CA GLU A 113 5.49 9.45 11.83
C GLU A 113 7.00 9.31 12.07
N CYS A 114 7.43 8.22 12.68
CA CYS A 114 8.85 7.95 12.90
C CYS A 114 9.61 7.77 11.58
N ALA A 115 9.04 7.03 10.63
CA ALA A 115 9.60 6.87 9.29
C ALA A 115 9.73 8.22 8.56
N HIS A 116 8.69 9.05 8.62
CA HIS A 116 8.71 10.39 8.02
C HIS A 116 9.80 11.30 8.63
N ARG A 117 9.98 11.27 9.96
CA ARG A 117 11.07 12.02 10.63
C ARG A 117 12.46 11.55 10.20
N LEU A 118 12.60 10.29 9.81
CA LEU A 118 13.84 9.73 9.25
C LEU A 118 14.01 10.02 7.74
N GLY A 119 13.10 10.78 7.14
CA GLY A 119 13.13 11.12 5.73
C GLY A 119 12.60 10.02 4.80
N MET A 120 12.10 8.90 5.33
CA MET A 120 11.49 7.85 4.54
C MET A 120 10.11 8.29 4.05
N LYS A 121 9.77 7.91 2.81
CA LYS A 121 8.41 8.10 2.29
C LYS A 121 7.58 6.84 2.53
N THR A 122 6.27 7.04 2.65
CA THR A 122 5.34 5.94 2.89
C THR A 122 4.08 6.10 2.05
N THR A 123 3.29 5.03 1.93
CA THR A 123 1.93 5.13 1.43
C THR A 123 0.93 4.95 2.57
N ALA A 124 -0.32 5.29 2.35
CA ALA A 124 -1.41 5.02 3.27
C ALA A 124 -2.49 4.20 2.57
N THR A 125 -3.14 3.30 3.31
CA THR A 125 -4.21 2.45 2.77
C THR A 125 -5.40 2.45 3.71
N MET A 126 -6.58 2.18 3.17
CA MET A 126 -7.79 1.88 3.96
C MET A 126 -8.50 0.68 3.35
N MET A 127 -8.77 -0.34 4.16
CA MET A 127 -9.68 -1.42 3.79
C MET A 127 -11.07 -1.08 4.32
N PHE A 128 -12.08 -1.14 3.46
CA PHE A 128 -13.46 -0.82 3.82
C PHE A 128 -14.47 -1.79 3.15
N GLY A 129 -15.74 -1.70 3.52
CA GLY A 129 -16.79 -2.57 3.03
C GLY A 129 -16.94 -3.85 3.85
N HIS A 130 -16.57 -3.81 5.13
CA HIS A 130 -16.75 -4.92 6.07
C HIS A 130 -17.85 -4.62 7.11
N ILE A 131 -17.51 -4.17 8.33
CA ILE A 131 -18.47 -3.88 9.43
C ILE A 131 -18.38 -2.43 9.91
N GLU A 132 -17.55 -1.64 9.27
CA GLU A 132 -17.37 -0.21 9.57
C GLU A 132 -18.57 0.63 9.07
N THR A 133 -18.68 1.85 9.60
CA THR A 133 -19.60 2.87 9.13
C THR A 133 -18.86 3.97 8.36
N ILE A 134 -19.57 4.91 7.76
CA ILE A 134 -18.97 6.08 7.10
C ILE A 134 -18.18 6.94 8.09
N GLU A 135 -18.65 7.06 9.32
CA GLU A 135 -17.97 7.79 10.40
C GLU A 135 -16.60 7.18 10.70
N HIS A 136 -16.48 5.84 10.73
CA HIS A 136 -15.20 5.17 10.91
C HIS A 136 -14.25 5.41 9.72
N ARG A 137 -14.77 5.45 8.48
CA ARG A 137 -13.97 5.82 7.30
C ARG A 137 -13.47 7.26 7.41
N LEU A 138 -14.32 8.20 7.85
CA LEU A 138 -13.94 9.60 8.07
C LEU A 138 -12.91 9.73 9.19
N GLU A 139 -13.08 9.03 10.31
CA GLU A 139 -12.08 9.00 11.40
C GLU A 139 -10.71 8.56 10.87
N HIS A 140 -10.66 7.48 10.06
CA HIS A 140 -9.44 7.00 9.41
C HIS A 140 -8.79 8.09 8.55
N LEU A 141 -9.57 8.70 7.65
CA LEU A 141 -9.08 9.74 6.74
C LEU A 141 -8.57 10.97 7.49
N LEU A 142 -9.26 11.40 8.54
CA LEU A 142 -8.86 12.56 9.35
C LEU A 142 -7.55 12.30 10.11
N LYS A 143 -7.34 11.09 10.65
CA LYS A 143 -6.08 10.69 11.28
C LYS A 143 -4.90 10.74 10.30
N LEU A 144 -5.10 10.25 9.08
CA LEU A 144 -4.07 10.31 8.03
C LEU A 144 -3.80 11.75 7.59
N ARG A 145 -4.85 12.53 7.38
CA ARG A 145 -4.74 13.96 7.04
C ARG A 145 -3.91 14.72 8.08
N GLU A 146 -4.24 14.53 9.35
CA GLU A 146 -3.55 15.18 10.46
C GLU A 146 -2.06 14.79 10.52
N LEU A 147 -1.74 13.52 10.30
CA LEU A 147 -0.34 13.08 10.22
C LEU A 147 0.37 13.68 8.99
N GLN A 148 -0.30 13.72 7.84
CA GLN A 148 0.24 14.34 6.63
C GLN A 148 0.50 15.83 6.81
N ASP A 149 -0.41 16.56 7.46
CA ASP A 149 -0.21 18.00 7.78
C ASP A 149 1.05 18.25 8.62
N ARG A 150 1.37 17.31 9.54
CA ARG A 150 2.56 17.42 10.38
C ARG A 150 3.86 16.99 9.69
N THR A 151 3.78 16.03 8.76
CA THR A 151 5.00 15.34 8.29
C THR A 151 5.26 15.42 6.79
N GLY A 152 4.22 15.54 5.97
CA GLY A 152 4.34 15.53 4.51
C GLY A 152 4.94 14.23 3.93
N GLY A 153 4.87 13.11 4.67
CA GLY A 153 5.59 11.88 4.32
C GLY A 153 4.80 10.89 3.47
N PHE A 154 3.47 10.95 3.47
CA PHE A 154 2.66 10.10 2.60
C PHE A 154 2.74 10.55 1.15
N THR A 155 3.10 9.63 0.26
CA THR A 155 3.16 9.86 -1.19
C THR A 155 1.85 9.55 -1.89
N ALA A 156 1.08 8.61 -1.35
CA ALA A 156 -0.21 8.21 -1.92
C ALA A 156 -1.15 7.65 -0.85
N PHE A 157 -2.45 7.67 -1.19
CA PHE A 157 -3.49 6.95 -0.48
C PHE A 157 -4.18 5.94 -1.41
N ILE A 158 -4.40 4.72 -0.90
CA ILE A 158 -5.00 3.60 -1.65
C ILE A 158 -6.19 3.04 -0.86
N PRO A 159 -7.44 3.45 -1.13
CA PRO A 159 -8.62 2.78 -0.59
C PRO A 159 -8.92 1.51 -1.38
N TRP A 160 -9.15 0.40 -0.70
CA TRP A 160 -9.47 -0.88 -1.29
C TRP A 160 -10.59 -1.59 -0.53
N THR A 161 -11.35 -2.44 -1.23
CA THR A 161 -12.52 -3.07 -0.65
C THR A 161 -12.20 -4.42 -0.04
N PHE A 162 -12.78 -4.68 1.12
CA PHE A 162 -12.75 -6.00 1.74
C PHE A 162 -13.38 -7.05 0.80
N GLN A 163 -12.70 -8.18 0.66
CA GLN A 163 -13.18 -9.32 -0.12
C GLN A 163 -13.65 -10.40 0.85
N PRO A 164 -14.97 -10.64 1.00
CA PRO A 164 -15.51 -11.52 2.02
C PRO A 164 -15.32 -13.01 1.76
N ASP A 165 -15.06 -13.39 0.49
CA ASP A 165 -14.91 -14.78 0.11
C ASP A 165 -13.66 -15.39 0.79
N ASN A 166 -13.79 -16.63 1.24
CA ASN A 166 -12.74 -17.38 1.95
C ASN A 166 -12.25 -16.71 3.26
N THR A 167 -13.03 -15.80 3.85
CA THR A 167 -12.72 -15.16 5.13
C THR A 167 -13.68 -15.58 6.23
N ALA A 168 -13.28 -15.33 7.49
CA ALA A 168 -14.14 -15.58 8.65
C ALA A 168 -15.31 -14.58 8.76
N LEU A 169 -15.11 -13.38 8.25
CA LEU A 169 -16.10 -12.29 8.34
C LEU A 169 -17.10 -12.39 7.17
N LYS A 170 -18.34 -12.76 7.49
CA LYS A 170 -19.40 -12.92 6.48
C LYS A 170 -20.16 -11.61 6.26
N THR A 171 -19.74 -10.84 5.27
CA THR A 171 -20.38 -9.60 4.83
C THR A 171 -20.73 -9.67 3.34
N LYS A 172 -21.51 -8.71 2.86
CA LYS A 172 -21.69 -8.53 1.41
C LYS A 172 -20.49 -7.75 0.86
N PRO A 173 -20.02 -8.07 -0.35
CA PRO A 173 -18.98 -7.27 -1.00
C PRO A 173 -19.44 -5.82 -1.19
N ALA A 174 -18.51 -4.87 -1.07
CA ALA A 174 -18.77 -3.48 -1.37
C ALA A 174 -19.20 -3.31 -2.85
N THR A 175 -20.18 -2.43 -3.10
CA THR A 175 -20.62 -2.13 -4.45
C THR A 175 -19.66 -1.16 -5.14
N ALA A 176 -19.70 -1.09 -6.48
CA ALA A 176 -18.98 -0.09 -7.24
C ALA A 176 -19.33 1.34 -6.79
N MET A 177 -20.60 1.60 -6.49
CA MET A 177 -21.04 2.92 -6.02
C MET A 177 -20.47 3.25 -4.63
N ASP A 178 -20.41 2.27 -3.71
CA ASP A 178 -19.80 2.50 -2.39
C ASP A 178 -18.30 2.80 -2.52
N TYR A 179 -17.61 2.09 -3.40
CA TYR A 179 -16.21 2.36 -3.72
C TYR A 179 -15.99 3.78 -4.25
N LEU A 180 -16.74 4.17 -5.29
CA LEU A 180 -16.59 5.47 -5.93
C LEU A 180 -16.92 6.63 -4.98
N ARG A 181 -17.95 6.48 -4.13
CA ARG A 181 -18.28 7.47 -3.10
C ARG A 181 -17.19 7.60 -2.06
N THR A 182 -16.62 6.47 -1.62
CA THR A 182 -15.50 6.47 -0.65
C THR A 182 -14.25 7.11 -1.26
N LEU A 183 -13.96 6.84 -2.54
CA LEU A 183 -12.84 7.45 -3.26
C LEU A 183 -13.00 8.98 -3.36
N ALA A 184 -14.18 9.44 -3.77
CA ALA A 184 -14.48 10.88 -3.87
C ALA A 184 -14.38 11.57 -2.49
N MET A 185 -14.92 10.95 -1.45
CA MET A 185 -14.80 11.42 -0.08
C MET A 185 -13.33 11.51 0.34
N SER A 186 -12.54 10.50 0.01
CA SER A 186 -11.10 10.48 0.31
C SER A 186 -10.38 11.64 -0.36
N ARG A 187 -10.67 11.96 -1.62
CA ARG A 187 -10.09 13.09 -2.34
C ARG A 187 -10.44 14.43 -1.69
N LEU A 188 -11.68 14.59 -1.23
CA LEU A 188 -12.15 15.83 -0.60
C LEU A 188 -11.56 16.02 0.82
N VAL A 189 -11.43 14.93 1.58
CA VAL A 189 -10.91 14.98 2.96
C VAL A 189 -9.39 15.10 2.98
N MET A 190 -8.69 14.39 2.09
CA MET A 190 -7.23 14.32 2.06
C MET A 190 -6.65 15.11 0.88
N ASP A 191 -6.98 16.41 0.78
CA ASP A 191 -6.45 17.32 -0.23
C ASP A 191 -4.93 17.54 -0.12
N ASN A 192 -4.34 17.20 1.01
CA ASN A 192 -2.90 17.27 1.30
C ASN A 192 -2.11 16.02 0.88
N ILE A 193 -2.75 14.95 0.40
CA ILE A 193 -2.11 13.80 -0.23
C ILE A 193 -2.32 13.87 -1.74
N GLN A 194 -1.24 14.08 -2.48
CA GLN A 194 -1.31 14.37 -3.91
C GLN A 194 -1.89 13.21 -4.72
N ASN A 195 -1.49 11.98 -4.41
CA ASN A 195 -1.81 10.82 -5.23
C ASN A 195 -2.88 9.96 -4.55
N LEU A 196 -3.96 9.72 -5.29
CA LEU A 196 -5.05 8.84 -4.90
C LEU A 196 -5.13 7.70 -5.92
N GLN A 197 -4.74 6.50 -5.46
CA GLN A 197 -4.62 5.33 -6.33
C GLN A 197 -5.92 4.53 -6.35
N VAL A 198 -6.33 4.10 -7.54
CA VAL A 198 -7.44 3.15 -7.69
C VAL A 198 -7.04 1.74 -7.26
N SER A 199 -8.00 0.97 -6.74
CA SER A 199 -7.81 -0.45 -6.45
C SER A 199 -8.50 -1.31 -7.54
N TRP A 200 -7.91 -1.35 -8.73
CA TRP A 200 -8.44 -2.16 -9.82
C TRP A 200 -8.39 -3.67 -9.52
N VAL A 201 -7.45 -4.09 -8.67
CA VAL A 201 -7.31 -5.48 -8.24
C VAL A 201 -8.59 -5.98 -7.54
N THR A 202 -9.22 -5.14 -6.70
CA THR A 202 -10.43 -5.51 -5.97
C THR A 202 -11.72 -5.18 -6.71
N MET A 203 -11.72 -4.14 -7.56
CA MET A 203 -12.94 -3.60 -8.17
C MET A 203 -13.07 -3.89 -9.67
N GLY A 204 -12.01 -4.40 -10.31
CA GLY A 204 -11.96 -4.61 -11.74
C GLY A 204 -11.71 -3.33 -12.55
N SER A 205 -11.36 -3.52 -13.82
CA SER A 205 -10.93 -2.44 -14.72
C SER A 205 -12.01 -1.39 -15.00
N GLY A 206 -13.26 -1.80 -15.16
CA GLY A 206 -14.36 -0.86 -15.47
C GLY A 206 -14.65 0.12 -14.34
N VAL A 207 -14.66 -0.34 -13.07
CA VAL A 207 -14.82 0.55 -11.92
C VAL A 207 -13.58 1.43 -11.75
N ALA A 208 -12.38 0.89 -11.97
CA ALA A 208 -11.15 1.64 -11.90
C ALA A 208 -11.07 2.75 -12.95
N GLN A 209 -11.58 2.52 -14.17
CA GLN A 209 -11.69 3.57 -15.20
C GLN A 209 -12.60 4.72 -14.74
N VAL A 210 -13.79 4.40 -14.25
CA VAL A 210 -14.74 5.42 -13.75
C VAL A 210 -14.16 6.16 -12.53
N ALA A 211 -13.37 5.49 -11.69
CA ALA A 211 -12.74 6.06 -10.50
C ALA A 211 -11.81 7.25 -10.81
N LEU A 212 -11.23 7.31 -12.01
CA LEU A 212 -10.45 8.47 -12.48
C LEU A 212 -11.29 9.76 -12.52
N GLN A 213 -12.61 9.66 -12.75
CA GLN A 213 -13.56 10.81 -12.71
C GLN A 213 -14.00 11.14 -11.26
N PHE A 214 -13.70 10.27 -10.30
CA PHE A 214 -14.03 10.43 -8.88
C PHE A 214 -12.85 10.87 -8.01
N GLY A 215 -11.80 11.42 -8.63
CA GLY A 215 -10.67 12.05 -7.95
C GLY A 215 -9.40 11.22 -7.88
N ALA A 216 -9.40 9.99 -8.40
CA ALA A 216 -8.16 9.23 -8.54
C ALA A 216 -7.29 9.82 -9.67
N ASN A 217 -5.98 9.75 -9.48
CA ASN A 217 -4.98 10.20 -10.45
C ASN A 217 -3.81 9.22 -10.59
N ASP A 218 -3.93 8.02 -10.01
CA ASP A 218 -2.93 6.97 -10.10
C ASP A 218 -3.62 5.61 -10.30
N PHE A 219 -3.18 4.85 -11.30
CA PHE A 219 -3.72 3.53 -11.60
C PHE A 219 -2.97 2.40 -10.87
N GLY A 220 -1.86 2.72 -10.23
CA GLY A 220 -1.01 1.76 -9.53
C GLY A 220 -0.10 0.98 -10.48
N SER A 221 0.18 -0.26 -10.12
CA SER A 221 1.05 -1.18 -10.84
C SER A 221 0.25 -2.17 -11.68
N SER A 222 0.84 -2.72 -12.75
CA SER A 222 0.30 -3.87 -13.48
C SER A 222 0.31 -5.16 -12.65
N MET A 223 1.03 -5.19 -11.54
CA MET A 223 1.16 -6.32 -10.62
C MET A 223 1.53 -7.63 -11.31
N ILE A 224 2.83 -7.82 -11.57
CA ILE A 224 3.37 -9.04 -12.16
C ILE A 224 2.96 -10.27 -11.32
N GLU A 225 3.01 -10.14 -9.99
CA GLU A 225 2.53 -11.13 -9.03
C GLU A 225 1.68 -10.46 -7.94
N GLU A 226 0.49 -10.99 -7.68
CA GLU A 226 -0.40 -10.54 -6.61
C GLU A 226 -0.95 -11.75 -5.86
N ASN A 227 -0.61 -11.86 -4.58
CA ASN A 227 -0.92 -13.03 -3.75
C ASN A 227 -1.95 -12.74 -2.65
N VAL A 228 -2.19 -11.48 -2.29
CA VAL A 228 -3.03 -11.11 -1.14
C VAL A 228 -4.51 -11.19 -1.49
N VAL A 229 -4.92 -10.53 -2.55
CA VAL A 229 -6.33 -10.49 -2.99
C VAL A 229 -6.69 -11.76 -3.74
N ALA A 230 -5.73 -12.37 -4.42
CA ALA A 230 -5.89 -13.67 -5.08
C ALA A 230 -6.25 -14.79 -4.07
N ALA A 231 -5.72 -14.76 -2.86
CA ALA A 231 -6.07 -15.68 -1.79
C ALA A 231 -7.56 -15.57 -1.38
N ALA A 232 -8.16 -14.39 -1.54
CA ALA A 232 -9.59 -14.17 -1.33
C ALA A 232 -10.47 -14.52 -2.56
N GLY A 233 -9.88 -15.05 -3.63
CA GLY A 233 -10.62 -15.53 -4.81
C GLY A 233 -10.80 -14.53 -5.93
N VAL A 234 -10.19 -13.34 -5.85
CA VAL A 234 -10.27 -12.31 -6.88
C VAL A 234 -9.08 -12.44 -7.83
N ASN A 235 -9.35 -12.51 -9.15
CA ASN A 235 -8.35 -12.72 -10.19
C ASN A 235 -8.47 -11.69 -11.32
N HIS A 236 -8.38 -10.42 -10.99
CA HIS A 236 -8.23 -9.38 -12.01
C HIS A 236 -6.75 -9.27 -12.42
N ARG A 237 -6.47 -9.28 -13.71
CA ARG A 237 -5.12 -9.04 -14.27
C ARG A 237 -5.23 -8.00 -15.38
N LEU A 238 -4.27 -7.08 -15.41
CA LEU A 238 -4.17 -6.05 -16.44
C LEU A 238 -2.71 -5.99 -16.91
N SER A 239 -2.52 -5.99 -18.22
CA SER A 239 -1.23 -5.65 -18.82
C SER A 239 -0.97 -4.15 -18.76
N VAL A 240 0.25 -3.73 -19.04
CA VAL A 240 0.60 -2.31 -19.15
C VAL A 240 -0.24 -1.64 -20.25
N GLU A 241 -0.40 -2.31 -21.39
CA GLU A 241 -1.19 -1.83 -22.52
C GLU A 241 -2.67 -1.68 -22.16
N ASP A 242 -3.22 -2.62 -21.36
CA ASP A 242 -4.59 -2.48 -20.86
C ASP A 242 -4.76 -1.26 -19.98
N ILE A 243 -3.82 -1.03 -19.05
CA ILE A 243 -3.83 0.14 -18.16
C ILE A 243 -3.75 1.44 -18.98
N GLN A 244 -2.82 1.52 -19.95
CA GLN A 244 -2.67 2.67 -20.82
C GLN A 244 -3.94 2.95 -21.61
N ARG A 245 -4.54 1.92 -22.22
CA ARG A 245 -5.80 2.04 -22.96
C ARG A 245 -6.93 2.53 -22.06
N ILE A 246 -7.11 1.94 -20.86
CA ILE A 246 -8.16 2.31 -19.91
C ILE A 246 -8.05 3.78 -19.50
N ILE A 247 -6.82 4.27 -19.22
CA ILE A 247 -6.56 5.66 -18.86
C ILE A 247 -6.87 6.59 -20.04
N THR A 248 -6.43 6.22 -21.24
CA THR A 248 -6.62 7.02 -22.46
C THR A 248 -8.10 7.08 -22.84
N ASP A 249 -8.82 5.96 -22.78
CA ASP A 249 -10.26 5.89 -23.05
C ASP A 249 -11.09 6.72 -22.03
N ALA A 250 -10.55 6.93 -20.82
CA ALA A 250 -11.14 7.82 -19.82
C ALA A 250 -10.85 9.32 -20.08
N GLY A 251 -10.08 9.66 -21.13
CA GLY A 251 -9.74 11.03 -21.52
C GLY A 251 -8.49 11.60 -20.83
N TYR A 252 -7.64 10.76 -20.27
CA TYR A 252 -6.40 11.17 -19.59
C TYR A 252 -5.16 10.70 -20.32
N GLU A 253 -4.02 11.33 -20.05
CA GLU A 253 -2.71 10.91 -20.54
C GLU A 253 -2.12 9.84 -19.59
N ALA A 254 -1.81 8.66 -20.13
CA ALA A 254 -1.14 7.61 -19.37
C ALA A 254 0.38 7.86 -19.32
N ARG A 255 0.94 7.90 -18.13
CA ARG A 255 2.39 8.03 -17.91
C ARG A 255 2.88 7.04 -16.87
N GLN A 256 3.97 6.37 -17.16
CA GLN A 256 4.65 5.52 -16.17
C GLN A 256 5.37 6.39 -15.14
N ARG A 257 5.32 5.98 -13.89
CA ARG A 257 6.00 6.59 -12.75
C ARG A 257 6.81 5.57 -11.95
N ASN A 258 7.79 6.05 -11.20
CA ASN A 258 8.47 5.27 -10.16
C ASN A 258 7.74 5.37 -8.81
N MET A 259 8.33 4.80 -7.74
CA MET A 259 7.75 4.85 -6.39
C MET A 259 7.84 6.25 -5.75
N SER A 260 8.74 7.09 -6.19
CA SER A 260 8.85 8.50 -5.79
C SER A 260 7.84 9.42 -6.50
N TYR A 261 6.98 8.85 -7.36
CA TYR A 261 6.01 9.57 -8.20
C TYR A 261 6.66 10.50 -9.24
N GLU A 262 7.88 10.20 -9.64
CA GLU A 262 8.57 10.83 -10.76
C GLU A 262 8.20 10.10 -12.06
N PHE A 263 7.89 10.83 -13.11
CA PHE A 263 7.61 10.24 -14.41
C PHE A 263 8.89 9.66 -15.03
N ILE A 264 8.77 8.46 -15.60
CA ILE A 264 9.86 7.79 -16.30
C ILE A 264 9.81 8.25 -17.76
N GLU A 265 10.85 8.98 -18.20
CA GLU A 265 10.96 9.41 -19.58
C GLU A 265 11.33 8.23 -20.48
N GLY A 266 10.62 8.05 -21.61
CA GLY A 266 11.01 7.12 -22.67
C GLY A 266 9.99 6.09 -23.14
N GLN A 267 8.87 5.93 -22.45
CA GLN A 267 7.75 5.10 -22.94
C GLN A 267 6.54 6.00 -23.27
N ARG A 268 6.64 6.73 -24.39
CA ARG A 268 5.40 7.23 -25.03
C ARG A 268 4.74 6.05 -25.71
N ALA A 269 3.49 5.78 -25.33
CA ALA A 269 2.63 4.82 -25.99
C ALA A 269 2.45 5.13 -27.47
#